data_34099feecd30487aa056480a84b72845
#
_entry.id   34099feecd30487aa056480a84b72845
#
_cell.length_a   1.000
_cell.length_b   1.000
_cell.length_c   1.000
_cell.angle_alpha   90.00
_cell.angle_beta   90.00
_cell.angle_gamma   90.00
#
_symmetry.space_group_name_H-M   'P 1'
#
loop_
_entity.id
_entity.type
_entity.pdbx_description
1 polymer ?
#
loop_
_entity_poly.entity_id
_entity_poly.type
_entity_poly.pdbx_seq_one_letter_code
_entity_poly.pdbx_strand_id
1 'polypeptide(L)'
;MPQHGAANLFYLFEEFELDADRRELCRATNPIPVEPKVFDLLLYLIRNREHVVSKDDLIATIWNGRIVSESALTTCINAARAAIGDSGEAQRLIKTLPRKGIRFVGVVREEQGKPSAVVSTIAAPEPSRSSLALPDKPSIAVLPFENLSGDPEQEYFADGMVEDIIAALSRMRWLFVIARNSSFTYKGRPVDVRQVGRELGVRYVLEGSVRKAGNRVRIAGQMIDASTGTNMWADRFEGQLKDIFDLQDQVTASVVGAIAPKLEQAEIERAKRKPTENLDAYDHFLRGMACVHRWTREANAEALRHFAKAIELDPDFAAGYGMAARCYAQRKGSGWIVDRPKETAEAERLARRAATLGRDDAVALSAAGMALAFVVADLDGGAALIARALVLNPNSAWGWLFSGWVKVWLGEPEVAIEQVAHAMRLSPSDPHVFNMQAAAASAYFFAGRYAEASSCAEAAVREQPNLLVGQCILAASRALDKRLMEARSAITLLCRLEPTLRLSNLKGLVPLKRSEDLARLTEGLREAGLSE
;
A
#
# COMPACT_ATOMS: atom_id res chain seq x y z
N MET A 1 47.91 1.69 -25.86
CA MET A 1 48.38 1.19 -24.55
C MET A 1 47.21 0.45 -23.92
N PRO A 2 47.21 -0.89 -23.80
CA PRO A 2 46.10 -1.61 -23.18
C PRO A 2 46.21 -1.47 -21.66
N GLN A 3 45.09 -1.08 -21.03
CA GLN A 3 44.93 -1.04 -19.58
C GLN A 3 44.86 -2.47 -19.05
N HIS A 4 45.73 -2.79 -18.10
CA HIS A 4 45.78 -4.06 -17.41
C HIS A 4 44.47 -4.30 -16.65
N GLY A 5 43.76 -5.37 -16.99
CA GLY A 5 42.64 -5.88 -16.19
C GLY A 5 43.19 -6.31 -14.81
N ALA A 6 42.61 -5.73 -13.75
CA ALA A 6 42.89 -6.15 -12.38
C ALA A 6 42.44 -7.61 -12.22
N ALA A 7 43.32 -8.47 -11.77
CA ALA A 7 43.01 -9.89 -11.47
C ALA A 7 42.19 -9.93 -10.18
N ASN A 8 41.01 -10.57 -10.20
CA ASN A 8 40.18 -10.79 -9.02
C ASN A 8 40.97 -11.49 -7.91
N LEU A 9 40.95 -10.95 -6.70
CA LEU A 9 41.65 -11.47 -5.54
C LEU A 9 40.72 -12.23 -4.60
N PHE A 10 40.98 -13.53 -4.45
CA PHE A 10 40.22 -14.43 -3.57
C PHE A 10 41.04 -14.79 -2.35
N TYR A 11 40.39 -14.86 -1.19
CA TYR A 11 40.95 -15.34 0.06
C TYR A 11 40.30 -16.68 0.43
N LEU A 12 41.05 -17.75 0.36
CA LEU A 12 40.59 -19.11 0.68
C LEU A 12 41.09 -19.51 2.08
N PHE A 13 40.19 -19.93 2.95
CA PHE A 13 40.51 -20.41 4.29
C PHE A 13 39.51 -21.49 4.72
N GLU A 14 40.05 -22.63 5.18
CA GLU A 14 39.27 -23.84 5.45
C GLU A 14 38.34 -24.19 4.26
N GLU A 15 37.02 -24.15 4.44
CA GLU A 15 36.00 -24.39 3.41
C GLU A 15 35.35 -23.08 2.90
N PHE A 16 35.92 -21.93 3.28
CA PHE A 16 35.41 -20.62 2.92
C PHE A 16 36.25 -19.95 1.84
N GLU A 17 35.54 -19.26 0.96
CA GLU A 17 36.05 -18.38 -0.08
C GLU A 17 35.49 -16.98 0.10
N LEU A 18 36.36 -15.97 0.20
CA LEU A 18 36.00 -14.59 0.31
C LEU A 18 36.49 -13.85 -0.93
N ASP A 19 35.55 -13.41 -1.77
CA ASP A 19 35.79 -12.58 -2.95
C ASP A 19 35.79 -11.11 -2.56
N ALA A 20 36.95 -10.47 -2.62
CA ALA A 20 37.11 -9.08 -2.24
C ALA A 20 36.44 -8.11 -3.20
N ASP A 21 36.36 -8.44 -4.50
CA ASP A 21 35.82 -7.57 -5.55
C ASP A 21 34.29 -7.69 -5.64
N ARG A 22 33.75 -8.90 -5.53
CA ARG A 22 32.31 -9.17 -5.49
C ARG A 22 31.69 -8.94 -4.12
N ARG A 23 32.52 -8.84 -3.05
CA ARG A 23 32.08 -8.73 -1.67
C ARG A 23 31.20 -9.90 -1.23
N GLU A 24 31.59 -11.11 -1.63
CA GLU A 24 30.88 -12.35 -1.36
C GLU A 24 31.70 -13.28 -0.45
N LEU A 25 31.01 -13.92 0.51
CA LEU A 25 31.55 -15.00 1.32
C LEU A 25 30.80 -16.27 0.94
N CYS A 26 31.55 -17.30 0.52
CA CYS A 26 31.01 -18.62 0.17
C CYS A 26 31.56 -19.70 1.08
N ARG A 27 30.76 -20.74 1.33
CA ARG A 27 31.21 -22.00 1.94
C ARG A 27 31.12 -23.10 0.89
N ALA A 28 32.23 -23.60 0.44
CA ALA A 28 32.34 -24.40 -0.77
C ALA A 28 31.80 -23.62 -1.99
N THR A 29 30.61 -23.94 -2.52
CA THR A 29 29.97 -23.23 -3.62
C THR A 29 28.73 -22.45 -3.21
N ASN A 30 28.35 -22.46 -1.92
CA ASN A 30 27.13 -21.85 -1.43
C ASN A 30 27.43 -20.47 -0.84
N PRO A 31 26.78 -19.40 -1.32
CA PRO A 31 26.95 -18.07 -0.77
C PRO A 31 26.34 -17.96 0.64
N ILE A 32 27.09 -17.34 1.55
CA ILE A 32 26.66 -17.03 2.91
C ILE A 32 26.25 -15.56 2.94
N PRO A 33 25.00 -15.25 3.27
CA PRO A 33 24.59 -13.87 3.42
C PRO A 33 25.24 -13.24 4.65
N VAL A 34 26.05 -12.20 4.43
CA VAL A 34 26.72 -11.44 5.50
C VAL A 34 26.39 -9.95 5.35
N GLU A 35 26.18 -9.29 6.47
CA GLU A 35 25.99 -7.84 6.47
C GLU A 35 27.23 -7.11 5.93
N PRO A 36 27.07 -5.96 5.23
CA PRO A 36 28.21 -5.25 4.65
C PRO A 36 29.33 -4.93 5.63
N LYS A 37 28.99 -4.56 6.87
CA LYS A 37 29.98 -4.27 7.93
C LYS A 37 30.68 -5.51 8.47
N VAL A 38 29.98 -6.63 8.46
CA VAL A 38 30.54 -7.96 8.83
C VAL A 38 31.51 -8.41 7.76
N PHE A 39 31.16 -8.22 6.48
CA PHE A 39 32.06 -8.50 5.36
C PHE A 39 33.33 -7.63 5.41
N ASP A 40 33.16 -6.29 5.61
CA ASP A 40 34.28 -5.36 5.73
C ASP A 40 35.21 -5.74 6.88
N LEU A 41 34.64 -6.17 8.02
CA LEU A 41 35.39 -6.64 9.17
C LEU A 41 36.21 -7.90 8.82
N LEU A 42 35.59 -8.90 8.19
CA LEU A 42 36.27 -10.15 7.78
C LEU A 42 37.40 -9.84 6.81
N LEU A 43 37.12 -9.08 5.75
CA LEU A 43 38.10 -8.71 4.75
C LEU A 43 39.28 -7.93 5.36
N TYR A 44 39.01 -7.01 6.25
CA TYR A 44 40.04 -6.22 6.92
C TYR A 44 40.89 -7.08 7.85
N LEU A 45 40.30 -7.97 8.64
CA LEU A 45 41.04 -8.89 9.51
C LEU A 45 41.86 -9.90 8.73
N ILE A 46 41.36 -10.41 7.60
CA ILE A 46 42.10 -11.34 6.72
C ILE A 46 43.30 -10.66 6.05
N ARG A 47 43.13 -9.42 5.57
CA ARG A 47 44.22 -8.63 4.97
C ARG A 47 45.31 -8.28 5.99
N ASN A 48 44.92 -8.06 7.25
CA ASN A 48 45.84 -7.71 8.33
C ASN A 48 46.16 -8.90 9.26
N ARG A 49 46.04 -10.15 8.79
CA ARG A 49 46.19 -11.37 9.59
C ARG A 49 47.55 -11.52 10.26
N GLU A 50 48.59 -10.85 9.75
CA GLU A 50 49.94 -10.87 10.32
C GLU A 50 50.05 -10.04 11.61
N HIS A 51 49.10 -9.14 11.88
CA HIS A 51 49.13 -8.22 13.02
C HIS A 51 47.86 -8.34 13.87
N VAL A 52 47.96 -7.85 15.09
CA VAL A 52 46.79 -7.65 15.95
C VAL A 52 46.19 -6.30 15.61
N VAL A 53 44.93 -6.27 15.21
CA VAL A 53 44.19 -5.06 14.86
C VAL A 53 43.54 -4.50 16.13
N SER A 54 43.78 -3.24 16.43
CA SER A 54 43.16 -2.58 17.59
C SER A 54 41.66 -2.31 17.36
N LYS A 55 40.91 -2.09 18.45
CA LYS A 55 39.50 -1.69 18.36
C LYS A 55 39.33 -0.35 17.62
N ASP A 56 40.24 0.58 17.89
CA ASP A 56 40.22 1.91 17.28
C ASP A 56 40.48 1.86 15.77
N ASP A 57 41.39 1.01 15.32
CA ASP A 57 41.64 0.79 13.88
C ASP A 57 40.44 0.17 13.17
N LEU A 58 39.75 -0.76 13.85
CA LEU A 58 38.51 -1.33 13.32
C LEU A 58 37.40 -0.28 13.18
N ILE A 59 37.21 0.56 14.22
CA ILE A 59 36.21 1.62 14.18
C ILE A 59 36.56 2.65 13.10
N ALA A 60 37.80 3.08 13.04
CA ALA A 60 38.25 4.04 12.03
C ALA A 60 38.04 3.54 10.60
N THR A 61 38.36 2.26 10.33
CA THR A 61 38.32 1.72 8.98
C THR A 61 36.91 1.29 8.55
N ILE A 62 36.16 0.60 9.44
CA ILE A 62 34.87 0.01 9.05
C ILE A 62 33.73 1.00 9.22
N TRP A 63 33.82 1.94 10.17
CA TRP A 63 32.79 2.96 10.40
C TRP A 63 33.24 4.38 10.00
N ASN A 64 34.37 4.51 9.27
CA ASN A 64 34.90 5.81 8.81
C ASN A 64 35.04 6.82 9.95
N GLY A 65 35.52 6.38 11.11
CA GLY A 65 35.74 7.23 12.28
C GLY A 65 34.49 7.66 13.03
N ARG A 66 33.30 7.16 12.69
CA ARG A 66 32.07 7.45 13.45
C ARG A 66 32.14 6.80 14.83
N ILE A 67 31.63 7.52 15.84
CA ILE A 67 31.55 7.00 17.20
C ILE A 67 30.54 5.85 17.23
N VAL A 68 31.02 4.64 17.54
CA VAL A 68 30.21 3.44 17.72
C VAL A 68 30.36 2.93 19.15
N SER A 69 29.28 2.37 19.71
CA SER A 69 29.34 1.75 21.03
C SER A 69 30.19 0.46 21.02
N GLU A 70 30.83 0.11 22.11
CA GLU A 70 31.56 -1.17 22.23
C GLU A 70 30.65 -2.38 22.00
N SER A 71 29.37 -2.28 22.32
CA SER A 71 28.37 -3.32 22.06
C SER A 71 28.16 -3.54 20.55
N ALA A 72 28.10 -2.47 19.73
CA ALA A 72 27.95 -2.58 18.29
C ALA A 72 29.16 -3.26 17.61
N LEU A 73 30.38 -2.89 18.05
CA LEU A 73 31.59 -3.56 17.58
C LEU A 73 31.61 -5.05 17.98
N THR A 74 31.24 -5.37 19.23
CA THR A 74 31.17 -6.75 19.71
C THR A 74 30.14 -7.57 18.95
N THR A 75 28.96 -7.00 18.65
CA THR A 75 27.93 -7.65 17.84
C THR A 75 28.43 -7.95 16.44
N CYS A 76 29.12 -7.00 15.79
CA CYS A 76 29.69 -7.19 14.45
C CYS A 76 30.76 -8.30 14.45
N ILE A 77 31.62 -8.37 15.46
CA ILE A 77 32.64 -9.43 15.61
C ILE A 77 31.98 -10.80 15.81
N ASN A 78 30.94 -10.88 16.63
CA ASN A 78 30.22 -12.13 16.85
C ASN A 78 29.48 -12.58 15.60
N ALA A 79 28.90 -11.66 14.83
CA ALA A 79 28.29 -11.95 13.53
C ALA A 79 29.35 -12.45 12.51
N ALA A 80 30.53 -11.85 12.50
CA ALA A 80 31.63 -12.30 11.66
C ALA A 80 32.08 -13.73 12.01
N ARG A 81 32.21 -14.05 13.29
CA ARG A 81 32.49 -15.41 13.76
C ARG A 81 31.42 -16.39 13.31
N ALA A 82 30.18 -16.08 13.57
CA ALA A 82 29.04 -16.93 13.20
C ALA A 82 29.01 -17.22 11.69
N ALA A 83 29.30 -16.21 10.84
CA ALA A 83 29.32 -16.36 9.39
C ALA A 83 30.40 -17.37 8.89
N ILE A 84 31.51 -17.50 9.60
CA ILE A 84 32.60 -18.42 9.26
C ILE A 84 32.66 -19.66 10.18
N GLY A 85 31.56 -19.99 10.86
CA GLY A 85 31.47 -21.16 11.71
C GLY A 85 32.39 -21.13 12.93
N ASP A 86 32.74 -19.95 13.44
CA ASP A 86 33.53 -19.74 14.67
C ASP A 86 32.62 -19.22 15.80
N SER A 87 33.09 -19.20 17.02
CA SER A 87 32.36 -18.69 18.18
C SER A 87 33.24 -17.86 19.10
N GLY A 88 32.59 -17.09 20.00
CA GLY A 88 33.30 -16.31 21.03
C GLY A 88 34.07 -17.17 22.04
N GLU A 89 33.68 -18.43 22.22
CA GLU A 89 34.34 -19.39 23.09
C GLU A 89 35.49 -20.13 22.36
N ALA A 90 35.21 -20.62 21.14
CA ALA A 90 36.17 -21.39 20.36
C ALA A 90 37.33 -20.54 19.82
N GLN A 91 37.04 -19.32 19.33
CA GLN A 91 38.02 -18.36 18.80
C GLN A 91 39.05 -19.00 17.84
N ARG A 92 38.57 -19.88 17.00
CA ARG A 92 39.38 -20.75 16.14
C ARG A 92 39.97 -19.98 14.96
N LEU A 93 39.18 -19.07 14.38
CA LEU A 93 39.57 -18.25 13.23
C LEU A 93 39.73 -16.77 13.58
N ILE A 94 38.89 -16.23 14.48
CA ILE A 94 38.99 -14.86 14.96
C ILE A 94 39.29 -14.85 16.46
N LYS A 95 40.50 -14.52 16.83
CA LYS A 95 40.98 -14.52 18.22
C LYS A 95 40.94 -13.12 18.82
N THR A 96 40.33 -12.98 20.01
CA THR A 96 40.39 -11.75 20.81
C THR A 96 41.57 -11.81 21.75
N LEU A 97 42.44 -10.82 21.71
CA LEU A 97 43.60 -10.66 22.59
C LEU A 97 43.27 -9.55 23.59
N PRO A 98 43.06 -9.87 24.89
CA PRO A 98 42.69 -8.90 25.89
C PRO A 98 43.62 -7.68 25.90
N ARG A 99 43.09 -6.48 25.89
CA ARG A 99 43.79 -5.19 25.86
C ARG A 99 44.65 -4.90 24.64
N LYS A 100 44.76 -5.85 23.67
CA LYS A 100 45.58 -5.71 22.46
C LYS A 100 44.76 -5.56 21.18
N GLY A 101 43.60 -6.22 21.08
CA GLY A 101 42.77 -6.17 19.91
C GLY A 101 42.29 -7.53 19.40
N ILE A 102 42.10 -7.65 18.10
CA ILE A 102 41.50 -8.80 17.45
C ILE A 102 42.42 -9.22 16.28
N ARG A 103 42.54 -10.51 16.04
CA ARG A 103 43.36 -11.04 14.95
C ARG A 103 42.71 -12.23 14.28
N PHE A 104 42.79 -12.31 12.95
CA PHE A 104 42.48 -13.51 12.19
C PHE A 104 43.67 -14.47 12.29
N VAL A 105 43.41 -15.70 12.68
CA VAL A 105 44.48 -16.70 12.94
C VAL A 105 44.35 -17.93 12.03
N GLY A 106 43.34 -18.00 11.15
CA GLY A 106 43.20 -19.06 10.16
C GLY A 106 44.28 -18.98 9.07
N VAL A 107 44.62 -20.14 8.49
CA VAL A 107 45.52 -20.21 7.33
C VAL A 107 44.77 -19.71 6.11
N VAL A 108 45.27 -18.66 5.46
CA VAL A 108 44.67 -18.06 4.28
C VAL A 108 45.56 -18.25 3.08
N ARG A 109 44.98 -18.71 1.96
CA ARG A 109 45.62 -18.70 0.65
C ARG A 109 45.04 -17.60 -0.19
N GLU A 110 45.89 -16.85 -0.87
CA GLU A 110 45.46 -15.81 -1.83
C GLU A 110 45.59 -16.40 -3.24
N GLU A 111 44.48 -16.42 -3.97
CA GLU A 111 44.47 -16.83 -5.37
C GLU A 111 44.09 -15.66 -6.25
N GLN A 112 44.90 -15.41 -7.28
CA GLN A 112 44.58 -14.45 -8.34
C GLN A 112 43.91 -15.22 -9.48
N GLY A 113 42.64 -15.00 -9.72
CA GLY A 113 41.91 -15.60 -10.83
C GLY A 113 42.52 -15.19 -12.17
N LYS A 114 43.09 -16.17 -12.93
CA LYS A 114 43.44 -15.96 -14.34
C LYS A 114 42.15 -15.87 -15.16
N PRO A 115 42.10 -15.00 -16.18
CA PRO A 115 41.01 -15.08 -17.15
C PRO A 115 41.12 -16.40 -17.89
N SER A 116 40.15 -17.29 -17.70
CA SER A 116 40.08 -18.58 -18.38
C SER A 116 39.95 -18.34 -19.88
N ALA A 117 40.94 -18.77 -20.66
CA ALA A 117 40.98 -18.65 -22.11
C ALA A 117 39.88 -19.53 -22.75
N VAL A 118 39.17 -18.90 -23.63
CA VAL A 118 38.07 -19.34 -24.46
C VAL A 118 38.39 -20.59 -25.27
N VAL A 119 37.54 -21.60 -25.17
CA VAL A 119 37.28 -22.52 -26.29
C VAL A 119 35.86 -22.19 -26.81
N SER A 120 35.86 -21.65 -28.01
CA SER A 120 34.62 -21.39 -28.77
C SER A 120 33.96 -22.70 -29.15
N THR A 121 32.76 -22.94 -28.69
CA THR A 121 31.73 -23.64 -29.47
C THR A 121 30.35 -23.42 -28.82
N ILE A 122 29.42 -22.92 -29.67
CA ILE A 122 27.96 -22.91 -29.51
C ILE A 122 27.42 -21.97 -28.45
N ALA A 123 26.72 -20.94 -28.94
CA ALA A 123 25.95 -19.98 -28.18
C ALA A 123 24.98 -20.66 -27.20
N ALA A 124 25.34 -20.61 -25.93
CA ALA A 124 24.38 -20.67 -24.82
C ALA A 124 24.25 -19.24 -24.27
N PRO A 125 23.06 -18.81 -23.89
CA PRO A 125 22.84 -17.44 -23.40
C PRO A 125 23.70 -17.20 -22.15
N GLU A 126 24.23 -15.98 -22.04
CA GLU A 126 24.92 -15.50 -20.86
C GLU A 126 24.14 -15.87 -19.59
N PRO A 127 24.80 -16.29 -18.47
CA PRO A 127 24.09 -16.44 -17.21
C PRO A 127 23.63 -15.04 -16.79
N SER A 128 22.38 -14.74 -17.10
CA SER A 128 21.66 -13.62 -16.54
C SER A 128 21.96 -13.62 -15.05
N ARG A 129 22.50 -12.51 -14.50
CA ARG A 129 22.39 -12.22 -13.07
C ARG A 129 21.00 -12.63 -12.68
N SER A 130 20.82 -13.59 -11.79
CA SER A 130 19.52 -14.12 -11.44
C SER A 130 18.67 -12.95 -10.97
N SER A 131 17.80 -12.48 -11.86
CA SER A 131 16.79 -11.51 -11.49
C SER A 131 16.00 -12.17 -10.38
N LEU A 132 15.89 -11.50 -9.23
CA LEU A 132 15.02 -11.97 -8.17
C LEU A 132 13.64 -12.22 -8.79
N ALA A 133 13.06 -13.38 -8.56
CA ALA A 133 11.72 -13.67 -9.02
C ALA A 133 10.78 -12.59 -8.46
N LEU A 134 9.99 -11.98 -9.34
CA LEU A 134 9.00 -11.01 -8.90
C LEU A 134 8.06 -11.69 -7.91
N PRO A 135 7.76 -11.07 -6.76
CA PRO A 135 6.76 -11.59 -5.84
C PRO A 135 5.42 -11.78 -6.56
N ASP A 136 4.62 -12.76 -6.14
CA ASP A 136 3.26 -12.95 -6.66
C ASP A 136 2.39 -11.72 -6.39
N LYS A 137 2.65 -11.02 -5.27
CA LYS A 137 2.00 -9.74 -4.94
C LYS A 137 2.65 -8.57 -5.71
N PRO A 138 1.88 -7.48 -5.96
CA PRO A 138 2.45 -6.22 -6.41
C PRO A 138 3.60 -5.80 -5.53
N SER A 139 4.68 -5.29 -6.12
CA SER A 139 5.89 -4.96 -5.38
C SER A 139 6.43 -3.60 -5.77
N ILE A 140 6.85 -2.81 -4.78
CA ILE A 140 7.34 -1.44 -4.96
C ILE A 140 8.60 -1.19 -4.16
N ALA A 141 9.53 -0.43 -4.75
CA ALA A 141 10.64 0.20 -4.06
C ALA A 141 10.44 1.72 -4.07
N VAL A 142 10.65 2.37 -2.93
CA VAL A 142 10.69 3.83 -2.83
C VAL A 142 12.16 4.23 -2.76
N LEU A 143 12.66 4.90 -3.79
CA LEU A 143 14.04 5.37 -3.84
C LEU A 143 14.22 6.62 -2.98
N PRO A 144 15.45 6.89 -2.50
CA PRO A 144 15.76 8.15 -1.84
C PRO A 144 15.38 9.34 -2.73
N PHE A 145 14.65 10.30 -2.16
CA PHE A 145 14.30 11.51 -2.90
C PHE A 145 15.54 12.42 -3.04
N GLU A 146 15.70 13.00 -4.20
CA GLU A 146 16.81 13.90 -4.48
C GLU A 146 16.58 15.25 -3.79
N ASN A 147 17.56 15.71 -3.00
CA ASN A 147 17.53 17.03 -2.39
C ASN A 147 18.03 18.08 -3.38
N LEU A 148 17.12 18.83 -3.99
CA LEU A 148 17.39 19.92 -4.94
C LEU A 148 17.46 21.29 -4.25
N SER A 149 17.55 21.35 -2.93
CA SER A 149 17.55 22.61 -2.18
C SER A 149 18.90 23.31 -2.16
N GLY A 150 19.98 22.60 -2.46
CA GLY A 150 21.36 23.10 -2.32
C GLY A 150 21.83 23.21 -0.86
N ASP A 151 21.01 22.80 0.11
CA ASP A 151 21.28 22.82 1.55
C ASP A 151 21.40 21.38 2.07
N PRO A 152 22.60 20.93 2.46
CA PRO A 152 22.81 19.59 2.99
C PRO A 152 21.99 19.27 4.26
N GLU A 153 21.65 20.29 5.07
CA GLU A 153 20.83 20.10 6.27
C GLU A 153 19.39 19.66 5.95
N GLN A 154 18.93 19.80 4.70
CA GLN A 154 17.62 19.32 4.26
C GLN A 154 17.61 17.83 3.82
N GLU A 155 18.76 17.18 3.82
CA GLU A 155 18.88 15.77 3.45
C GLU A 155 18.05 14.87 4.39
N TYR A 156 18.07 15.17 5.70
CA TYR A 156 17.29 14.41 6.67
C TYR A 156 15.78 14.51 6.44
N PHE A 157 15.30 15.64 5.90
CA PHE A 157 13.89 15.84 5.60
C PHE A 157 13.45 14.97 4.39
N ALA A 158 14.27 14.94 3.34
CA ALA A 158 14.02 14.08 2.18
C ALA A 158 14.06 12.60 2.57
N ASP A 159 15.03 12.20 3.40
CA ASP A 159 15.17 10.82 3.90
C ASP A 159 14.01 10.41 4.80
N GLY A 160 13.59 11.27 5.72
CA GLY A 160 12.46 11.04 6.62
C GLY A 160 11.15 10.85 5.86
N MET A 161 10.91 11.69 4.85
CA MET A 161 9.72 11.55 4.00
C MET A 161 9.66 10.20 3.27
N VAL A 162 10.79 9.73 2.74
CA VAL A 162 10.86 8.41 2.08
C VAL A 162 10.57 7.30 3.09
N GLU A 163 11.10 7.42 4.32
CA GLU A 163 10.84 6.46 5.41
C GLU A 163 9.35 6.40 5.77
N ASP A 164 8.70 7.56 5.90
CA ASP A 164 7.27 7.66 6.19
C ASP A 164 6.42 7.08 5.05
N ILE A 165 6.79 7.34 3.80
CA ILE A 165 6.12 6.75 2.63
C ILE A 165 6.28 5.22 2.63
N ILE A 166 7.48 4.69 2.88
CA ILE A 166 7.71 3.24 2.99
C ILE A 166 6.85 2.65 4.11
N ALA A 167 6.84 3.28 5.30
CA ALA A 167 6.04 2.84 6.43
C ALA A 167 4.53 2.85 6.11
N ALA A 168 4.04 3.89 5.45
CA ALA A 168 2.63 4.02 5.08
C ALA A 168 2.22 3.01 4.00
N LEU A 169 3.04 2.77 2.98
CA LEU A 169 2.80 1.74 1.96
C LEU A 169 2.86 0.33 2.55
N SER A 170 3.75 0.08 3.51
CA SER A 170 3.90 -1.23 4.18
C SER A 170 2.65 -1.65 4.98
N ARG A 171 1.75 -0.72 5.29
CA ARG A 171 0.45 -1.01 5.91
C ARG A 171 -0.56 -1.66 4.94
N MET A 172 -0.27 -1.65 3.64
CA MET A 172 -1.09 -2.28 2.61
C MET A 172 -0.66 -3.75 2.43
N ARG A 173 -1.39 -4.71 3.01
CA ARG A 173 -1.02 -6.14 2.99
C ARG A 173 -0.91 -6.76 1.59
N TRP A 174 -1.63 -6.21 0.63
CA TRP A 174 -1.58 -6.66 -0.76
C TRP A 174 -0.34 -6.18 -1.52
N LEU A 175 0.42 -5.23 -0.95
CA LEU A 175 1.61 -4.64 -1.56
C LEU A 175 2.88 -5.13 -0.85
N PHE A 176 3.84 -5.64 -1.61
CA PHE A 176 5.18 -5.95 -1.12
C PHE A 176 6.06 -4.71 -1.25
N VAL A 177 6.51 -4.17 -0.14
CA VAL A 177 7.31 -2.94 -0.10
C VAL A 177 8.73 -3.28 0.30
N ILE A 178 9.69 -2.83 -0.51
CA ILE A 178 11.12 -3.01 -0.22
C ILE A 178 11.50 -2.19 1.02
N ALA A 179 12.25 -2.80 1.92
CA ALA A 179 12.76 -2.15 3.11
C ALA A 179 13.71 -0.98 2.77
N ARG A 180 13.64 0.08 3.61
CA ARG A 180 14.44 1.31 3.47
C ARG A 180 15.91 1.04 3.16
N ASN A 181 16.56 0.15 3.91
CA ASN A 181 18.00 -0.11 3.76
C ASN A 181 18.38 -0.57 2.35
N SER A 182 17.54 -1.37 1.69
CA SER A 182 17.79 -1.83 0.32
C SER A 182 17.58 -0.69 -0.69
N SER A 183 16.52 0.10 -0.54
CA SER A 183 16.27 1.25 -1.40
C SER A 183 17.38 2.32 -1.28
N PHE A 184 17.89 2.53 -0.07
CA PHE A 184 18.91 3.55 0.21
C PHE A 184 20.32 3.20 -0.30
N THR A 185 20.55 1.98 -0.78
CA THR A 185 21.80 1.65 -1.49
C THR A 185 21.96 2.43 -2.80
N TYR A 186 20.86 2.96 -3.33
CA TYR A 186 20.84 3.79 -4.55
C TYR A 186 21.03 5.28 -4.29
N LYS A 187 21.16 5.71 -3.03
CA LYS A 187 21.30 7.14 -2.69
C LYS A 187 22.52 7.78 -3.34
N GLY A 188 22.29 8.92 -4.02
CA GLY A 188 23.35 9.70 -4.67
C GLY A 188 23.93 9.05 -5.92
N ARG A 189 23.27 8.05 -6.50
CA ARG A 189 23.68 7.40 -7.74
C ARG A 189 22.63 7.62 -8.83
N PRO A 190 23.02 7.97 -10.05
CA PRO A 190 22.10 7.88 -11.18
C PRO A 190 21.78 6.40 -11.44
N VAL A 191 20.51 6.06 -11.44
CA VAL A 191 20.07 4.68 -11.61
C VAL A 191 19.06 4.54 -12.75
N ASP A 192 19.16 3.45 -13.50
CA ASP A 192 18.10 3.02 -14.41
C ASP A 192 17.04 2.29 -13.60
N VAL A 193 15.82 2.81 -13.61
CA VAL A 193 14.67 2.23 -12.90
C VAL A 193 14.43 0.77 -13.28
N ARG A 194 14.68 0.39 -14.53
CA ARG A 194 14.60 -1.01 -14.98
C ARG A 194 15.65 -1.89 -14.33
N GLN A 195 16.83 -1.34 -14.08
CA GLN A 195 17.88 -2.05 -13.35
C GLN A 195 17.49 -2.23 -11.89
N VAL A 196 16.99 -1.17 -11.23
CA VAL A 196 16.47 -1.24 -9.85
C VAL A 196 15.40 -2.31 -9.74
N GLY A 197 14.44 -2.35 -10.69
CA GLY A 197 13.38 -3.36 -10.72
C GLY A 197 13.92 -4.79 -10.75
N ARG A 198 14.96 -5.06 -11.54
CA ARG A 198 15.60 -6.37 -11.62
C ARG A 198 16.40 -6.70 -10.37
N GLU A 199 17.16 -5.76 -9.83
CA GLU A 199 18.05 -5.96 -8.67
C GLU A 199 17.25 -6.16 -7.38
N LEU A 200 16.16 -5.41 -7.19
CA LEU A 200 15.30 -5.51 -6.01
C LEU A 200 14.12 -6.49 -6.19
N GLY A 201 13.91 -7.02 -7.39
CA GLY A 201 12.77 -7.90 -7.68
C GLY A 201 11.44 -7.18 -7.51
N VAL A 202 11.30 -5.93 -7.98
CA VAL A 202 10.07 -5.14 -7.86
C VAL A 202 9.51 -4.74 -9.21
N ARG A 203 8.17 -4.61 -9.24
CA ARG A 203 7.45 -4.16 -10.45
C ARG A 203 7.39 -2.66 -10.56
N TYR A 204 7.33 -1.96 -9.44
CA TYR A 204 7.13 -0.52 -9.40
C TYR A 204 8.26 0.15 -8.64
N VAL A 205 8.61 1.35 -9.08
CA VAL A 205 9.58 2.21 -8.40
C VAL A 205 8.95 3.58 -8.23
N LEU A 206 8.97 4.08 -7.01
CA LEU A 206 8.65 5.46 -6.66
C LEU A 206 9.95 6.22 -6.47
N GLU A 207 10.13 7.29 -7.20
CA GLU A 207 11.23 8.22 -7.04
C GLU A 207 10.72 9.66 -6.93
N GLY A 208 11.53 10.56 -6.44
CA GLY A 208 11.12 11.93 -6.26
C GLY A 208 12.25 12.89 -5.93
N SER A 209 11.87 14.14 -5.74
CA SER A 209 12.77 15.20 -5.34
C SER A 209 12.12 16.16 -4.36
N VAL A 210 12.94 16.75 -3.51
CA VAL A 210 12.55 17.77 -2.54
C VAL A 210 13.33 19.06 -2.84
N ARG A 211 12.63 20.18 -2.91
CA ARG A 211 13.22 21.50 -3.08
C ARG A 211 12.64 22.48 -2.07
N LYS A 212 13.50 23.04 -1.23
CA LYS A 212 13.16 24.09 -0.29
C LYS A 212 13.67 25.45 -0.79
N ALA A 213 12.83 26.47 -0.67
CA ALA A 213 13.20 27.85 -0.95
C ALA A 213 12.57 28.75 0.13
N GLY A 214 13.37 29.22 1.06
CA GLY A 214 12.89 29.95 2.24
C GLY A 214 11.95 29.09 3.09
N ASN A 215 10.71 29.55 3.29
CA ASN A 215 9.68 28.86 4.06
C ASN A 215 8.74 27.98 3.18
N ARG A 216 9.05 27.77 1.90
CA ARG A 216 8.25 26.96 0.96
C ARG A 216 9.02 25.69 0.62
N VAL A 217 8.32 24.57 0.66
CA VAL A 217 8.82 23.27 0.22
C VAL A 217 7.99 22.79 -0.97
N ARG A 218 8.68 22.29 -1.98
CA ARG A 218 8.07 21.63 -3.12
C ARG A 218 8.62 20.22 -3.21
N ILE A 219 7.73 19.26 -3.32
CA ILE A 219 8.04 17.85 -3.44
C ILE A 219 7.44 17.36 -4.75
N ALA A 220 8.26 16.72 -5.58
CA ALA A 220 7.79 16.04 -6.79
C ALA A 220 7.99 14.55 -6.60
N GLY A 221 6.97 13.76 -6.98
CA GLY A 221 7.03 12.30 -6.96
C GLY A 221 6.60 11.73 -8.29
N GLN A 222 7.18 10.61 -8.69
CA GLN A 222 6.73 9.84 -9.85
C GLN A 222 6.84 8.34 -9.58
N MET A 223 5.84 7.60 -10.07
CA MET A 223 5.79 6.15 -10.00
C MET A 223 5.95 5.55 -11.39
N ILE A 224 6.88 4.64 -11.51
CA ILE A 224 7.32 4.06 -12.77
C ILE A 224 7.14 2.55 -12.74
N ASP A 225 6.59 1.97 -13.82
CA ASP A 225 6.64 0.53 -14.06
C ASP A 225 8.09 0.14 -14.42
N ALA A 226 8.74 -0.60 -13.54
CA ALA A 226 10.15 -0.97 -13.68
C ALA A 226 10.39 -1.94 -14.84
N SER A 227 9.38 -2.65 -15.34
CA SER A 227 9.53 -3.57 -16.47
C SER A 227 9.58 -2.83 -17.80
N THR A 228 8.77 -1.78 -17.94
CA THR A 228 8.64 -1.00 -19.19
C THR A 228 9.40 0.32 -19.14
N GLY A 229 9.67 0.87 -17.95
CA GLY A 229 10.17 2.22 -17.75
C GLY A 229 9.11 3.30 -17.97
N THR A 230 7.83 2.91 -18.03
CA THR A 230 6.71 3.83 -18.27
C THR A 230 6.33 4.55 -16.97
N ASN A 231 6.24 5.88 -17.03
CA ASN A 231 5.72 6.68 -15.93
C ASN A 231 4.21 6.46 -15.82
N MET A 232 3.77 5.97 -14.66
CA MET A 232 2.37 5.65 -14.38
C MET A 232 1.65 6.76 -13.62
N TRP A 233 2.41 7.53 -12.85
CA TRP A 233 1.93 8.67 -12.08
C TRP A 233 3.06 9.63 -11.83
N ALA A 234 2.77 10.92 -11.92
CA ALA A 234 3.64 11.99 -11.46
C ALA A 234 2.79 13.14 -10.92
N ASP A 235 3.20 13.69 -9.79
CA ASP A 235 2.50 14.82 -9.17
C ASP A 235 3.49 15.70 -8.38
N ARG A 236 3.00 16.86 -7.97
CA ARG A 236 3.78 17.85 -7.24
C ARG A 236 2.99 18.40 -6.06
N PHE A 237 3.60 18.39 -4.89
CA PHE A 237 3.04 18.90 -3.65
C PHE A 237 3.80 20.14 -3.20
N GLU A 238 3.09 21.16 -2.74
CA GLU A 238 3.67 22.39 -2.21
C GLU A 238 3.11 22.67 -0.81
N GLY A 239 3.97 23.07 0.11
CA GLY A 239 3.59 23.40 1.48
C GLY A 239 4.47 24.49 2.10
N GLN A 240 4.03 25.03 3.24
CA GLN A 240 4.80 25.95 4.04
C GLN A 240 5.43 25.22 5.23
N LEU A 241 6.68 25.51 5.51
CA LEU A 241 7.45 24.94 6.62
C LEU A 241 7.08 25.64 7.95
N LYS A 242 5.82 25.57 8.38
CA LYS A 242 5.42 26.03 9.71
C LYS A 242 5.63 24.93 10.76
N ASP A 243 5.29 23.70 10.37
CA ASP A 243 5.60 22.47 11.09
C ASP A 243 6.10 21.43 10.10
N ILE A 244 7.30 20.93 10.32
CA ILE A 244 7.98 20.02 9.40
C ILE A 244 7.33 18.63 9.44
N PHE A 245 6.86 18.20 10.61
CA PHE A 245 6.23 16.89 10.80
C PHE A 245 4.82 16.87 10.21
N ASP A 246 4.02 17.91 10.44
CA ASP A 246 2.70 18.05 9.83
C ASP A 246 2.80 18.04 8.29
N LEU A 247 3.83 18.66 7.72
CA LEU A 247 4.06 18.66 6.28
C LEU A 247 4.46 17.27 5.77
N GLN A 248 5.32 16.54 6.49
CA GLN A 248 5.69 15.17 6.16
C GLN A 248 4.46 14.25 6.16
N ASP A 249 3.63 14.32 7.20
CA ASP A 249 2.41 13.54 7.31
C ASP A 249 1.42 13.84 6.17
N GLN A 250 1.19 15.12 5.87
CA GLN A 250 0.30 15.54 4.78
C GLN A 250 0.78 15.07 3.42
N VAL A 251 2.08 15.20 3.13
CA VAL A 251 2.65 14.77 1.85
C VAL A 251 2.65 13.25 1.75
N THR A 252 3.03 12.54 2.80
CA THR A 252 2.98 11.08 2.85
C THR A 252 1.57 10.57 2.59
N ALA A 253 0.56 11.12 3.26
CA ALA A 253 -0.84 10.75 3.03
C ALA A 253 -1.29 11.04 1.59
N SER A 254 -0.90 12.20 1.03
CA SER A 254 -1.25 12.61 -0.33
C SER A 254 -0.58 11.72 -1.39
N VAL A 255 0.72 11.44 -1.24
CA VAL A 255 1.47 10.54 -2.15
C VAL A 255 0.88 9.14 -2.11
N VAL A 256 0.73 8.57 -0.93
CA VAL A 256 0.19 7.20 -0.76
C VAL A 256 -1.25 7.10 -1.26
N GLY A 257 -2.09 8.09 -0.95
CA GLY A 257 -3.48 8.16 -1.43
C GLY A 257 -3.59 8.28 -2.95
N ALA A 258 -2.67 8.99 -3.61
CA ALA A 258 -2.65 9.14 -5.06
C ALA A 258 -2.12 7.90 -5.79
N ILE A 259 -1.10 7.23 -5.25
CA ILE A 259 -0.47 6.06 -5.92
C ILE A 259 -1.20 4.74 -5.67
N ALA A 260 -1.84 4.54 -4.52
CA ALA A 260 -2.52 3.28 -4.21
C ALA A 260 -3.60 2.89 -5.25
N PRO A 261 -4.51 3.79 -5.69
CA PRO A 261 -5.47 3.49 -6.76
C PRO A 261 -4.79 3.21 -8.11
N LYS A 262 -3.67 3.87 -8.41
CA LYS A 262 -2.91 3.65 -9.65
C LYS A 262 -2.22 2.29 -9.67
N LEU A 263 -1.64 1.86 -8.54
CA LEU A 263 -1.10 0.52 -8.38
C LEU A 263 -2.17 -0.55 -8.55
N GLU A 264 -3.32 -0.37 -7.89
CA GLU A 264 -4.47 -1.27 -8.02
C GLU A 264 -4.93 -1.38 -9.47
N GLN A 265 -5.10 -0.25 -10.16
CA GLN A 265 -5.50 -0.21 -11.57
C GLN A 265 -4.49 -0.93 -12.47
N ALA A 266 -3.20 -0.73 -12.26
CA ALA A 266 -2.14 -1.39 -13.02
C ALA A 266 -2.17 -2.91 -12.85
N GLU A 267 -2.36 -3.39 -11.62
CA GLU A 267 -2.46 -4.82 -11.34
C GLU A 267 -3.75 -5.42 -11.91
N ILE A 268 -4.86 -4.69 -11.88
CA ILE A 268 -6.10 -5.06 -12.58
C ILE A 268 -5.85 -5.26 -14.07
N GLU A 269 -5.19 -4.31 -14.73
CA GLU A 269 -4.87 -4.41 -16.17
C GLU A 269 -3.91 -5.57 -16.46
N ARG A 270 -2.96 -5.82 -15.56
CA ARG A 270 -2.06 -6.99 -15.66
C ARG A 270 -2.84 -8.31 -15.54
N ALA A 271 -3.72 -8.43 -14.53
CA ALA A 271 -4.52 -9.64 -14.32
C ALA A 271 -5.46 -9.94 -15.51
N LYS A 272 -6.01 -8.91 -16.16
CA LYS A 272 -6.82 -9.07 -17.38
C LYS A 272 -6.05 -9.71 -18.54
N ARG A 273 -4.73 -9.48 -18.62
CA ARG A 273 -3.86 -10.01 -19.69
C ARG A 273 -3.42 -11.45 -19.45
N LYS A 274 -3.50 -11.96 -18.22
CA LYS A 274 -3.14 -13.35 -17.92
C LYS A 274 -4.16 -14.32 -18.56
N PRO A 275 -3.73 -15.46 -19.14
CA PRO A 275 -4.63 -16.53 -19.58
C PRO A 275 -5.48 -17.05 -18.40
N THR A 276 -6.73 -17.40 -18.68
CA THR A 276 -7.68 -17.81 -17.62
C THR A 276 -7.26 -19.11 -16.92
N GLU A 277 -6.47 -19.94 -17.57
CA GLU A 277 -5.96 -21.22 -17.05
C GLU A 277 -4.86 -21.05 -15.98
N ASN A 278 -4.23 -19.87 -15.92
CA ASN A 278 -3.08 -19.58 -15.05
C ASN A 278 -3.40 -18.51 -13.97
N LEU A 279 -4.68 -18.39 -13.57
CA LEU A 279 -5.08 -17.41 -12.55
C LEU A 279 -4.95 -18.01 -11.15
N ASP A 280 -4.25 -17.30 -10.28
CA ASP A 280 -4.22 -17.53 -8.84
C ASP A 280 -5.37 -16.81 -8.10
N ALA A 281 -5.47 -17.02 -6.79
CA ALA A 281 -6.49 -16.38 -5.95
C ALA A 281 -6.45 -14.85 -6.04
N TYR A 282 -5.24 -14.27 -6.10
CA TYR A 282 -5.07 -12.83 -6.18
C TYR A 282 -5.46 -12.27 -7.56
N ASP A 283 -5.18 -12.99 -8.66
CA ASP A 283 -5.63 -12.58 -10.00
C ASP A 283 -7.17 -12.58 -10.10
N HIS A 284 -7.83 -13.60 -9.52
CA HIS A 284 -9.29 -13.60 -9.42
C HIS A 284 -9.82 -12.44 -8.57
N PHE A 285 -9.18 -12.14 -7.45
CA PHE A 285 -9.52 -10.97 -6.63
C PHE A 285 -9.44 -9.67 -7.45
N LEU A 286 -8.35 -9.44 -8.19
CA LEU A 286 -8.16 -8.25 -9.04
C LEU A 286 -9.21 -8.16 -10.16
N ARG A 287 -9.56 -9.28 -10.80
CA ARG A 287 -10.65 -9.32 -11.78
C ARG A 287 -12.00 -8.99 -11.15
N GLY A 288 -12.24 -9.48 -9.93
CA GLY A 288 -13.41 -9.10 -9.13
C GLY A 288 -13.45 -7.60 -8.85
N MET A 289 -12.32 -7.01 -8.45
CA MET A 289 -12.18 -5.57 -8.24
C MET A 289 -12.49 -4.77 -9.51
N ALA A 290 -11.94 -5.18 -10.66
CA ALA A 290 -12.25 -4.56 -11.95
C ALA A 290 -13.76 -4.55 -12.27
N CYS A 291 -14.45 -5.62 -11.88
CA CYS A 291 -15.90 -5.72 -12.06
C CYS A 291 -16.66 -4.81 -11.09
N VAL A 292 -16.22 -4.70 -9.83
CA VAL A 292 -16.80 -3.78 -8.84
C VAL A 292 -16.74 -2.33 -9.32
N HIS A 293 -15.66 -1.92 -9.97
CA HIS A 293 -15.49 -0.55 -10.48
C HIS A 293 -16.44 -0.18 -11.62
N ARG A 294 -16.99 -1.14 -12.37
CA ARG A 294 -17.96 -0.85 -13.45
C ARG A 294 -19.34 -0.44 -12.98
N TRP A 295 -19.69 -0.71 -11.73
CA TRP A 295 -20.96 -0.37 -11.07
C TRP A 295 -22.21 -0.69 -11.88
N THR A 296 -22.29 -1.91 -12.44
CA THR A 296 -23.48 -2.45 -13.09
C THR A 296 -23.92 -3.76 -12.44
N ARG A 297 -25.18 -4.15 -12.64
CA ARG A 297 -25.75 -5.39 -12.07
C ARG A 297 -25.01 -6.63 -12.55
N GLU A 298 -24.70 -6.67 -13.85
CA GLU A 298 -23.98 -7.77 -14.49
C GLU A 298 -22.55 -7.85 -13.98
N ALA A 299 -21.86 -6.72 -13.90
CA ALA A 299 -20.50 -6.64 -13.38
C ALA A 299 -20.43 -7.02 -11.89
N ASN A 300 -21.42 -6.64 -11.08
CA ASN A 300 -21.50 -7.07 -9.68
C ASN A 300 -21.66 -8.60 -9.56
N ALA A 301 -22.50 -9.22 -10.42
CA ALA A 301 -22.64 -10.67 -10.44
C ALA A 301 -21.35 -11.37 -10.89
N GLU A 302 -20.63 -10.79 -11.85
CA GLU A 302 -19.31 -11.27 -12.29
C GLU A 302 -18.26 -11.12 -11.18
N ALA A 303 -18.24 -10.01 -10.47
CA ALA A 303 -17.37 -9.78 -9.31
C ALA A 303 -17.54 -10.85 -8.24
N LEU A 304 -18.78 -11.18 -7.88
CA LEU A 304 -19.08 -12.25 -6.92
C LEU A 304 -18.54 -13.61 -7.36
N ARG A 305 -18.63 -13.95 -8.67
CA ARG A 305 -18.03 -15.20 -9.18
C ARG A 305 -16.51 -15.21 -9.03
N HIS A 306 -15.86 -14.09 -9.31
CA HIS A 306 -14.42 -13.96 -9.17
C HIS A 306 -13.97 -14.04 -7.70
N PHE A 307 -14.65 -13.34 -6.79
CA PHE A 307 -14.32 -13.43 -5.37
C PHE A 307 -14.60 -14.83 -4.80
N ALA A 308 -15.68 -15.49 -5.22
CA ALA A 308 -15.95 -16.88 -4.84
C ALA A 308 -14.82 -17.81 -5.31
N LYS A 309 -14.31 -17.62 -6.55
CA LYS A 309 -13.18 -18.42 -7.06
C LYS A 309 -11.87 -18.10 -6.33
N ALA A 310 -11.63 -16.85 -5.97
CA ALA A 310 -10.48 -16.46 -5.15
C ALA A 310 -10.51 -17.17 -3.78
N ILE A 311 -11.69 -17.20 -3.14
CA ILE A 311 -11.92 -17.89 -1.84
C ILE A 311 -11.77 -19.42 -1.98
N GLU A 312 -12.21 -20.01 -3.10
CA GLU A 312 -12.04 -21.44 -3.35
C GLU A 312 -10.56 -21.82 -3.49
N LEU A 313 -9.77 -20.98 -4.16
CA LEU A 313 -8.32 -21.18 -4.36
C LEU A 313 -7.50 -20.91 -3.09
N ASP A 314 -7.92 -19.93 -2.28
CA ASP A 314 -7.29 -19.58 -1.01
C ASP A 314 -8.40 -19.33 0.05
N PRO A 315 -8.78 -20.36 0.84
CA PRO A 315 -9.82 -20.25 1.86
C PRO A 315 -9.49 -19.30 3.03
N ASP A 316 -8.25 -18.86 3.16
CA ASP A 316 -7.82 -17.90 4.18
C ASP A 316 -7.65 -16.47 3.64
N PHE A 317 -8.00 -16.25 2.36
CA PHE A 317 -7.90 -14.94 1.72
C PHE A 317 -8.99 -13.98 2.21
N ALA A 318 -8.74 -13.33 3.33
CA ALA A 318 -9.68 -12.46 4.04
C ALA A 318 -10.28 -11.34 3.17
N ALA A 319 -9.46 -10.66 2.33
CA ALA A 319 -9.92 -9.59 1.44
C ALA A 319 -10.94 -10.09 0.42
N GLY A 320 -10.82 -11.33 -0.06
CA GLY A 320 -11.79 -11.96 -0.96
C GLY A 320 -13.19 -12.06 -0.33
N TYR A 321 -13.26 -12.51 0.92
CA TYR A 321 -14.52 -12.55 1.69
C TYR A 321 -15.08 -11.15 1.93
N GLY A 322 -14.24 -10.19 2.34
CA GLY A 322 -14.66 -8.80 2.58
C GLY A 322 -15.27 -8.17 1.33
N MET A 323 -14.61 -8.29 0.19
CA MET A 323 -15.07 -7.71 -1.06
C MET A 323 -16.30 -8.42 -1.63
N ALA A 324 -16.43 -9.72 -1.44
CA ALA A 324 -17.67 -10.44 -1.74
C ALA A 324 -18.85 -9.92 -0.89
N ALA A 325 -18.65 -9.72 0.42
CA ALA A 325 -19.67 -9.13 1.30
C ALA A 325 -20.05 -7.70 0.84
N ARG A 326 -19.04 -6.88 0.45
CA ARG A 326 -19.27 -5.53 -0.08
C ARG A 326 -20.09 -5.51 -1.37
N CYS A 327 -20.02 -6.54 -2.21
CA CYS A 327 -20.87 -6.63 -3.40
C CYS A 327 -22.37 -6.62 -3.05
N TYR A 328 -22.77 -7.19 -1.91
CA TYR A 328 -24.17 -7.12 -1.44
C TYR A 328 -24.55 -5.72 -0.94
N ALA A 329 -23.60 -4.97 -0.36
CA ALA A 329 -23.83 -3.55 -0.06
C ALA A 329 -24.05 -2.73 -1.34
N GLN A 330 -23.28 -2.98 -2.39
CA GLN A 330 -23.48 -2.36 -3.70
C GLN A 330 -24.85 -2.73 -4.28
N ARG A 331 -25.28 -4.01 -4.18
CA ARG A 331 -26.63 -4.44 -4.62
C ARG A 331 -27.73 -3.70 -3.88
N LYS A 332 -27.62 -3.58 -2.56
CA LYS A 332 -28.61 -2.87 -1.75
C LYS A 332 -28.71 -1.40 -2.13
N GLY A 333 -27.56 -0.71 -2.25
CA GLY A 333 -27.50 0.71 -2.60
C GLY A 333 -27.97 1.04 -4.03
N SER A 334 -28.00 0.03 -4.92
CA SER A 334 -28.39 0.18 -6.31
C SER A 334 -29.75 -0.47 -6.65
N GLY A 335 -30.46 -1.04 -5.66
CA GLY A 335 -31.76 -1.67 -5.89
C GLY A 335 -31.68 -3.02 -6.65
N TRP A 336 -30.55 -3.73 -6.59
CA TRP A 336 -30.33 -4.99 -7.35
C TRP A 336 -30.58 -6.25 -6.53
N ILE A 337 -30.96 -6.13 -5.26
CA ILE A 337 -31.31 -7.27 -4.40
C ILE A 337 -32.54 -7.97 -4.94
N VAL A 338 -32.48 -9.29 -5.07
CA VAL A 338 -33.59 -10.13 -5.54
C VAL A 338 -34.24 -10.89 -4.38
N ASP A 339 -33.42 -11.52 -3.55
CA ASP A 339 -33.85 -12.28 -2.36
C ASP A 339 -33.18 -11.66 -1.13
N ARG A 340 -33.87 -10.70 -0.50
CA ARG A 340 -33.33 -9.94 0.62
C ARG A 340 -32.91 -10.82 1.81
N PRO A 341 -33.70 -11.76 2.32
CA PRO A 341 -33.30 -12.61 3.44
C PRO A 341 -32.05 -13.42 3.12
N LYS A 342 -32.02 -14.06 1.97
CA LYS A 342 -30.88 -14.89 1.53
C LYS A 342 -29.62 -14.08 1.30
N GLU A 343 -29.72 -12.95 0.59
CA GLU A 343 -28.57 -12.11 0.30
C GLU A 343 -28.03 -11.41 1.57
N THR A 344 -28.91 -11.07 2.54
CA THR A 344 -28.48 -10.54 3.84
C THR A 344 -27.73 -11.59 4.65
N ALA A 345 -28.24 -12.82 4.73
CA ALA A 345 -27.58 -13.91 5.46
C ALA A 345 -26.20 -14.24 4.85
N GLU A 346 -26.10 -14.25 3.51
CA GLU A 346 -24.82 -14.51 2.83
C GLU A 346 -23.83 -13.36 3.03
N ALA A 347 -24.28 -12.11 2.96
CA ALA A 347 -23.45 -10.94 3.26
C ALA A 347 -22.90 -10.99 4.69
N GLU A 348 -23.74 -11.35 5.67
CA GLU A 348 -23.34 -11.52 7.06
C GLU A 348 -22.29 -12.62 7.24
N ARG A 349 -22.54 -13.80 6.65
CA ARG A 349 -21.61 -14.93 6.69
C ARG A 349 -20.23 -14.56 6.17
N LEU A 350 -20.19 -13.93 4.99
CA LEU A 350 -18.96 -13.49 4.34
C LEU A 350 -18.24 -12.42 5.16
N ALA A 351 -18.97 -11.41 5.65
CA ALA A 351 -18.40 -10.32 6.44
C ALA A 351 -17.80 -10.82 7.77
N ARG A 352 -18.50 -11.72 8.50
CA ARG A 352 -17.97 -12.30 9.73
C ARG A 352 -16.75 -13.18 9.48
N ARG A 353 -16.72 -13.93 8.37
CA ARG A 353 -15.55 -14.71 7.98
C ARG A 353 -14.36 -13.81 7.64
N ALA A 354 -14.58 -12.74 6.89
CA ALA A 354 -13.57 -11.74 6.59
C ALA A 354 -12.97 -11.13 7.87
N ALA A 355 -13.82 -10.75 8.84
CA ALA A 355 -13.37 -10.18 10.11
C ALA A 355 -12.56 -11.17 10.96
N THR A 356 -12.91 -12.47 10.91
CA THR A 356 -12.19 -13.52 11.64
C THR A 356 -10.80 -13.76 11.07
N LEU A 357 -10.68 -13.87 9.74
CA LEU A 357 -9.43 -14.15 9.04
C LEU A 357 -8.54 -12.92 8.93
N GLY A 358 -9.14 -11.76 8.66
CA GLY A 358 -8.44 -10.51 8.32
C GLY A 358 -8.28 -9.56 9.51
N ARG A 359 -7.94 -10.05 10.71
CA ARG A 359 -7.82 -9.22 11.93
C ARG A 359 -6.84 -8.05 11.79
N ASP A 360 -5.91 -8.14 10.86
CA ASP A 360 -4.87 -7.17 10.54
C ASP A 360 -4.90 -6.78 9.04
N ASP A 361 -6.02 -7.00 8.37
CA ASP A 361 -6.24 -6.64 6.96
C ASP A 361 -7.27 -5.51 6.86
N ALA A 362 -6.80 -4.29 6.59
CA ALA A 362 -7.66 -3.10 6.51
C ALA A 362 -8.71 -3.19 5.39
N VAL A 363 -8.40 -3.86 4.26
CA VAL A 363 -9.36 -4.04 3.16
C VAL A 363 -10.48 -4.99 3.59
N ALA A 364 -10.12 -6.15 4.15
CA ALA A 364 -11.07 -7.12 4.64
C ALA A 364 -12.01 -6.52 5.70
N LEU A 365 -11.43 -5.84 6.70
CA LEU A 365 -12.18 -5.26 7.81
C LEU A 365 -13.09 -4.11 7.37
N SER A 366 -12.63 -3.18 6.54
CA SER A 366 -13.45 -2.06 6.09
C SER A 366 -14.62 -2.51 5.20
N ALA A 367 -14.37 -3.45 4.29
CA ALA A 367 -15.39 -4.01 3.42
C ALA A 367 -16.43 -4.84 4.20
N ALA A 368 -15.97 -5.66 5.15
CA ALA A 368 -16.86 -6.42 6.06
C ALA A 368 -17.69 -5.48 6.94
N GLY A 369 -17.07 -4.45 7.51
CA GLY A 369 -17.76 -3.45 8.32
C GLY A 369 -18.85 -2.71 7.56
N MET A 370 -18.60 -2.33 6.30
CA MET A 370 -19.62 -1.72 5.44
C MET A 370 -20.78 -2.69 5.18
N ALA A 371 -20.52 -3.97 4.91
CA ALA A 371 -21.56 -4.96 4.69
C ALA A 371 -22.40 -5.19 5.96
N LEU A 372 -21.78 -5.32 7.14
CA LEU A 372 -22.49 -5.45 8.41
C LEU A 372 -23.36 -4.24 8.70
N ALA A 373 -22.81 -3.03 8.58
CA ALA A 373 -23.55 -1.81 8.87
C ALA A 373 -24.72 -1.60 7.89
N PHE A 374 -24.47 -1.74 6.59
CA PHE A 374 -25.47 -1.36 5.59
C PHE A 374 -26.44 -2.48 5.26
N VAL A 375 -25.95 -3.73 5.05
CA VAL A 375 -26.81 -4.84 4.62
C VAL A 375 -27.53 -5.49 5.81
N VAL A 376 -26.76 -5.81 6.85
CA VAL A 376 -27.25 -6.51 8.05
C VAL A 376 -27.92 -5.56 9.05
N ALA A 377 -27.60 -4.24 8.96
CA ALA A 377 -28.00 -3.20 9.92
C ALA A 377 -27.34 -3.34 11.31
N ASP A 378 -26.21 -4.05 11.41
CA ASP A 378 -25.35 -4.08 12.58
C ASP A 378 -24.39 -2.87 12.53
N LEU A 379 -24.91 -1.68 12.87
CA LEU A 379 -24.18 -0.42 12.81
C LEU A 379 -22.97 -0.40 13.75
N ASP A 380 -23.14 -0.88 14.96
CA ASP A 380 -22.11 -0.83 15.99
C ASP A 380 -20.96 -1.82 15.67
N GLY A 381 -21.29 -3.05 15.22
CA GLY A 381 -20.31 -4.02 14.75
C GLY A 381 -19.57 -3.56 13.49
N GLY A 382 -20.29 -2.98 12.53
CA GLY A 382 -19.71 -2.38 11.33
C GLY A 382 -18.77 -1.24 11.64
N ALA A 383 -19.18 -0.30 12.51
CA ALA A 383 -18.35 0.82 12.95
C ALA A 383 -17.03 0.36 13.61
N ALA A 384 -17.10 -0.67 14.48
CA ALA A 384 -15.93 -1.19 15.17
C ALA A 384 -14.90 -1.79 14.19
N LEU A 385 -15.35 -2.55 13.17
CA LEU A 385 -14.46 -3.10 12.15
C LEU A 385 -13.82 -2.03 11.29
N ILE A 386 -14.58 -1.02 10.88
CA ILE A 386 -14.07 0.11 10.07
C ILE A 386 -13.08 0.93 10.89
N ALA A 387 -13.37 1.21 12.17
CA ALA A 387 -12.44 1.92 13.04
C ALA A 387 -11.11 1.16 13.18
N ARG A 388 -11.16 -0.17 13.37
CA ARG A 388 -9.95 -1.00 13.38
C ARG A 388 -9.21 -0.96 12.05
N ALA A 389 -9.92 -1.00 10.91
CA ALA A 389 -9.31 -0.89 9.59
C ALA A 389 -8.54 0.43 9.42
N LEU A 390 -9.09 1.54 9.93
CA LEU A 390 -8.46 2.86 9.87
C LEU A 390 -7.25 2.99 10.81
N VAL A 391 -7.23 2.27 11.94
CA VAL A 391 -6.02 2.15 12.78
C VAL A 391 -4.91 1.41 12.02
N LEU A 392 -5.25 0.34 11.29
CA LEU A 392 -4.29 -0.42 10.50
C LEU A 392 -3.80 0.34 9.26
N ASN A 393 -4.69 1.05 8.58
CA ASN A 393 -4.35 1.86 7.40
C ASN A 393 -5.12 3.19 7.41
N PRO A 394 -4.59 4.25 8.02
CA PRO A 394 -5.22 5.57 8.04
C PRO A 394 -5.28 6.25 6.65
N ASN A 395 -4.55 5.75 5.66
CA ASN A 395 -4.57 6.26 4.28
C ASN A 395 -5.59 5.55 3.38
N SER A 396 -6.51 4.76 3.95
CA SER A 396 -7.57 4.08 3.20
C SER A 396 -8.73 5.02 2.88
N ALA A 397 -8.78 5.52 1.65
CA ALA A 397 -9.90 6.38 1.20
C ALA A 397 -11.26 5.67 1.37
N TRP A 398 -11.35 4.38 1.03
CA TRP A 398 -12.57 3.59 1.22
C TRP A 398 -12.90 3.36 2.69
N GLY A 399 -11.89 3.17 3.55
CA GLY A 399 -12.10 3.08 4.99
C GLY A 399 -12.75 4.34 5.54
N TRP A 400 -12.28 5.52 5.16
CA TRP A 400 -12.85 6.81 5.55
C TRP A 400 -14.24 7.03 4.96
N LEU A 401 -14.47 6.68 3.68
CA LEU A 401 -15.79 6.74 3.06
C LEU A 401 -16.81 5.87 3.81
N PHE A 402 -16.44 4.62 4.13
CA PHE A 402 -17.33 3.70 4.85
C PHE A 402 -17.60 4.17 6.27
N SER A 403 -16.59 4.74 6.94
CA SER A 403 -16.78 5.39 8.24
C SER A 403 -17.77 6.56 8.13
N GLY A 404 -17.60 7.42 7.13
CA GLY A 404 -18.54 8.52 6.87
C GLY A 404 -19.96 8.05 6.67
N TRP A 405 -20.21 7.00 5.87
CA TRP A 405 -21.53 6.40 5.72
C TRP A 405 -22.12 5.91 7.04
N VAL A 406 -21.32 5.19 7.84
CA VAL A 406 -21.78 4.67 9.14
C VAL A 406 -22.09 5.83 10.09
N LYS A 407 -21.29 6.90 10.08
CA LYS A 407 -21.55 8.11 10.89
C LYS A 407 -22.86 8.80 10.50
N VAL A 408 -23.17 8.87 9.20
CA VAL A 408 -24.50 9.35 8.73
C VAL A 408 -25.62 8.51 9.37
N TRP A 409 -25.52 7.19 9.32
CA TRP A 409 -26.59 6.31 9.83
C TRP A 409 -26.67 6.30 11.35
N LEU A 410 -25.58 6.57 12.05
CA LEU A 410 -25.57 6.73 13.52
C LEU A 410 -26.15 8.08 13.98
N GLY A 411 -26.34 9.06 13.06
CA GLY A 411 -26.83 10.38 13.36
C GLY A 411 -25.74 11.36 13.82
N GLU A 412 -24.52 11.18 13.29
CA GLU A 412 -23.34 12.03 13.52
C GLU A 412 -22.93 12.75 12.22
N PRO A 413 -23.78 13.61 11.62
CA PRO A 413 -23.60 14.13 10.28
C PRO A 413 -22.37 15.04 10.14
N GLU A 414 -22.02 15.83 11.15
CA GLU A 414 -20.82 16.71 11.08
C GLU A 414 -19.54 15.90 11.01
N VAL A 415 -19.42 14.84 11.81
CA VAL A 415 -18.28 13.91 11.75
C VAL A 415 -18.22 13.21 10.39
N ALA A 416 -19.37 12.85 9.84
CA ALA A 416 -19.45 12.24 8.49
C ALA A 416 -18.93 13.19 7.41
N ILE A 417 -19.29 14.50 7.46
CA ILE A 417 -18.80 15.51 6.52
C ILE A 417 -17.26 15.56 6.54
N GLU A 418 -16.65 15.62 7.72
CA GLU A 418 -15.18 15.65 7.86
C GLU A 418 -14.52 14.40 7.30
N GLN A 419 -15.05 13.21 7.62
CA GLN A 419 -14.50 11.94 7.19
C GLN A 419 -14.61 11.72 5.68
N VAL A 420 -15.75 12.08 5.08
CA VAL A 420 -15.93 12.01 3.62
C VAL A 420 -15.03 13.02 2.90
N ALA A 421 -14.89 14.24 3.42
CA ALA A 421 -13.94 15.21 2.88
C ALA A 421 -12.50 14.70 2.95
N HIS A 422 -12.13 13.98 4.03
CA HIS A 422 -10.82 13.34 4.14
C HIS A 422 -10.65 12.23 3.10
N ALA A 423 -11.66 11.36 2.89
CA ALA A 423 -11.66 10.34 1.85
C ALA A 423 -11.42 10.93 0.45
N MET A 424 -12.11 12.02 0.11
CA MET A 424 -11.95 12.74 -1.16
C MET A 424 -10.54 13.33 -1.34
N ARG A 425 -9.92 13.80 -0.26
CA ARG A 425 -8.53 14.28 -0.32
C ARG A 425 -7.52 13.15 -0.54
N LEU A 426 -7.76 11.98 0.07
CA LEU A 426 -6.91 10.81 -0.11
C LEU A 426 -6.99 10.21 -1.53
N SER A 427 -8.15 10.30 -2.18
CA SER A 427 -8.37 9.73 -3.52
C SER A 427 -9.19 10.68 -4.41
N PRO A 428 -8.59 11.79 -4.89
CA PRO A 428 -9.33 12.80 -5.67
C PRO A 428 -9.80 12.31 -7.05
N SER A 429 -9.16 11.26 -7.56
CA SER A 429 -9.51 10.60 -8.83
C SER A 429 -10.11 9.21 -8.61
N ASP A 430 -10.82 8.99 -7.50
CA ASP A 430 -11.45 7.70 -7.20
C ASP A 430 -12.49 7.34 -8.27
N PRO A 431 -12.49 6.11 -8.81
CA PRO A 431 -13.53 5.67 -9.75
C PRO A 431 -14.95 5.75 -9.19
N HIS A 432 -15.09 5.81 -7.86
CA HIS A 432 -16.37 5.90 -7.15
C HIS A 432 -16.56 7.24 -6.44
N VAL A 433 -16.02 8.34 -6.97
CA VAL A 433 -16.18 9.67 -6.39
C VAL A 433 -17.67 10.04 -6.21
N PHE A 434 -18.54 9.56 -7.09
CA PHE A 434 -20.00 9.73 -6.96
C PHE A 434 -20.55 9.14 -5.65
N ASN A 435 -19.96 8.05 -5.12
CA ASN A 435 -20.37 7.49 -3.83
C ASN A 435 -19.89 8.35 -2.65
N MET A 436 -18.72 8.98 -2.76
CA MET A 436 -18.25 9.97 -1.79
C MET A 436 -19.17 11.20 -1.80
N GLN A 437 -19.55 11.68 -2.98
CA GLN A 437 -20.51 12.79 -3.14
C GLN A 437 -21.89 12.45 -2.55
N ALA A 438 -22.37 11.21 -2.74
CA ALA A 438 -23.64 10.77 -2.14
C ALA A 438 -23.57 10.67 -0.62
N ALA A 439 -22.42 10.23 -0.07
CA ALA A 439 -22.20 10.23 1.38
C ALA A 439 -22.19 11.65 1.96
N ALA A 440 -21.48 12.59 1.30
CA ALA A 440 -21.46 13.99 1.67
C ALA A 440 -22.87 14.60 1.58
N ALA A 441 -23.60 14.32 0.50
CA ALA A 441 -24.98 14.77 0.33
C ALA A 441 -25.89 14.30 1.48
N SER A 442 -25.76 13.02 1.86
CA SER A 442 -26.53 12.46 2.97
C SER A 442 -26.15 13.11 4.30
N ALA A 443 -24.86 13.34 4.53
CA ALA A 443 -24.37 14.02 5.72
C ALA A 443 -24.91 15.47 5.81
N TYR A 444 -24.81 16.24 4.74
CA TYR A 444 -25.37 17.60 4.68
C TYR A 444 -26.90 17.62 4.87
N PHE A 445 -27.60 16.65 4.29
CA PHE A 445 -29.07 16.54 4.44
C PHE A 445 -29.47 16.37 5.92
N PHE A 446 -28.82 15.43 6.63
CA PHE A 446 -29.11 15.19 8.04
C PHE A 446 -28.57 16.30 8.96
N ALA A 447 -27.59 17.08 8.53
CA ALA A 447 -27.16 18.32 9.17
C ALA A 447 -28.14 19.49 8.95
N GLY A 448 -29.19 19.32 8.12
CA GLY A 448 -30.16 20.39 7.78
C GLY A 448 -29.65 21.37 6.71
N ARG A 449 -28.56 21.08 6.06
CA ARG A 449 -27.89 21.92 5.04
C ARG A 449 -28.33 21.47 3.64
N TYR A 450 -29.61 21.77 3.32
CA TYR A 450 -30.28 21.19 2.14
C TYR A 450 -29.72 21.69 0.80
N ALA A 451 -29.22 22.90 0.72
CA ALA A 451 -28.63 23.46 -0.49
C ALA A 451 -27.32 22.71 -0.85
N GLU A 452 -26.41 22.49 0.13
CA GLU A 452 -25.18 21.72 -0.06
C GLU A 452 -25.50 20.25 -0.32
N ALA A 453 -26.49 19.69 0.38
CA ALA A 453 -26.96 18.33 0.15
C ALA A 453 -27.43 18.13 -1.29
N SER A 454 -28.26 19.06 -1.81
CA SER A 454 -28.73 19.04 -3.19
C SER A 454 -27.60 19.14 -4.20
N SER A 455 -26.62 20.03 -3.97
CA SER A 455 -25.44 20.19 -4.85
C SER A 455 -24.60 18.92 -4.94
N CYS A 456 -24.27 18.32 -3.78
CA CYS A 456 -23.49 17.07 -3.74
C CYS A 456 -24.28 15.89 -4.34
N ALA A 457 -25.59 15.78 -4.06
CA ALA A 457 -26.44 14.73 -4.63
C ALA A 457 -26.55 14.85 -6.15
N GLU A 458 -26.67 16.08 -6.68
CA GLU A 458 -26.71 16.35 -8.12
C GLU A 458 -25.40 15.94 -8.80
N ALA A 459 -24.24 16.22 -8.18
CA ALA A 459 -22.96 15.78 -8.67
C ALA A 459 -22.87 14.24 -8.70
N ALA A 460 -23.30 13.56 -7.62
CA ALA A 460 -23.32 12.11 -7.54
C ALA A 460 -24.18 11.44 -8.63
N VAL A 461 -25.42 11.94 -8.84
CA VAL A 461 -26.33 11.35 -9.82
C VAL A 461 -25.99 11.71 -11.26
N ARG A 462 -25.22 12.77 -11.49
CA ARG A 462 -24.68 13.12 -12.81
C ARG A 462 -23.68 12.05 -13.30
N GLU A 463 -22.83 11.56 -12.41
CA GLU A 463 -21.86 10.50 -12.72
C GLU A 463 -22.50 9.11 -12.70
N GLN A 464 -23.41 8.87 -11.72
CA GLN A 464 -24.12 7.60 -11.58
C GLN A 464 -25.62 7.82 -11.47
N PRO A 465 -26.35 7.95 -12.61
CA PRO A 465 -27.78 8.26 -12.63
C PRO A 465 -28.66 7.23 -11.88
N ASN A 466 -28.20 5.99 -11.80
CA ASN A 466 -28.93 4.88 -11.16
C ASN A 466 -28.59 4.70 -9.67
N LEU A 467 -27.93 5.69 -9.04
CA LEU A 467 -27.62 5.64 -7.63
C LEU A 467 -28.85 5.96 -6.79
N LEU A 468 -29.47 4.93 -6.22
CA LEU A 468 -30.76 5.03 -5.52
C LEU A 468 -30.72 6.03 -4.36
N VAL A 469 -29.71 5.93 -3.49
CA VAL A 469 -29.56 6.84 -2.35
C VAL A 469 -29.32 8.29 -2.80
N GLY A 470 -28.53 8.49 -3.89
CA GLY A 470 -28.32 9.82 -4.46
C GLY A 470 -29.62 10.48 -4.93
N GLN A 471 -30.48 9.72 -5.63
CA GLN A 471 -31.79 10.20 -6.07
C GLN A 471 -32.72 10.49 -4.90
N CYS A 472 -32.73 9.65 -3.85
CA CYS A 472 -33.51 9.88 -2.64
C CYS A 472 -33.14 11.21 -1.96
N ILE A 473 -31.83 11.40 -1.72
CA ILE A 473 -31.34 12.61 -1.05
C ILE A 473 -31.55 13.86 -1.93
N LEU A 474 -31.34 13.75 -3.23
CA LEU A 474 -31.61 14.85 -4.17
C LEU A 474 -33.07 15.31 -4.11
N ALA A 475 -34.01 14.35 -4.18
CA ALA A 475 -35.44 14.64 -4.12
C ALA A 475 -35.83 15.29 -2.78
N ALA A 476 -35.40 14.67 -1.66
CA ALA A 476 -35.73 15.15 -0.33
C ALA A 476 -35.09 16.52 -0.03
N SER A 477 -33.83 16.74 -0.41
CA SER A 477 -33.15 18.02 -0.22
C SER A 477 -33.84 19.16 -0.98
N ARG A 478 -34.15 18.93 -2.27
CA ARG A 478 -34.86 19.94 -3.09
C ARG A 478 -36.26 20.28 -2.57
N ALA A 479 -36.95 19.26 -2.04
CA ALA A 479 -38.27 19.49 -1.45
C ALA A 479 -38.21 20.37 -0.19
N LEU A 480 -37.32 20.03 0.75
CA LEU A 480 -37.14 20.80 1.98
C LEU A 480 -36.49 22.18 1.73
N ASP A 481 -35.74 22.34 0.63
CA ASP A 481 -35.24 23.62 0.13
C ASP A 481 -36.28 24.39 -0.69
N LYS A 482 -37.58 23.93 -0.70
CA LYS A 482 -38.72 24.54 -1.40
C LYS A 482 -38.60 24.56 -2.94
N ARG A 483 -37.74 23.75 -3.53
CA ARG A 483 -37.56 23.58 -4.99
C ARG A 483 -38.41 22.42 -5.51
N LEU A 484 -39.74 22.52 -5.29
CA LEU A 484 -40.68 21.41 -5.48
C LEU A 484 -40.76 20.86 -6.91
N MET A 485 -40.60 21.69 -7.94
CA MET A 485 -40.63 21.22 -9.34
C MET A 485 -39.44 20.32 -9.63
N GLU A 486 -38.27 20.67 -9.15
CA GLU A 486 -37.05 19.87 -9.31
C GLU A 486 -37.09 18.61 -8.43
N ALA A 487 -37.68 18.69 -7.23
CA ALA A 487 -37.88 17.52 -6.37
C ALA A 487 -38.79 16.48 -7.05
N ARG A 488 -39.87 16.89 -7.70
CA ARG A 488 -40.77 16.00 -8.45
C ARG A 488 -40.10 15.33 -9.64
N SER A 489 -39.17 16.01 -10.30
CA SER A 489 -38.38 15.40 -11.38
C SER A 489 -37.46 14.28 -10.85
N ALA A 490 -36.82 14.50 -9.71
CA ALA A 490 -35.95 13.49 -9.06
C ALA A 490 -36.79 12.29 -8.57
N ILE A 491 -37.97 12.51 -7.96
CA ILE A 491 -38.87 11.42 -7.53
C ILE A 491 -39.34 10.58 -8.71
N THR A 492 -39.62 11.18 -9.85
CA THR A 492 -40.05 10.45 -11.04
C THR A 492 -38.98 9.44 -11.47
N LEU A 493 -37.71 9.82 -11.42
CA LEU A 493 -36.60 8.92 -11.73
C LEU A 493 -36.42 7.87 -10.64
N LEU A 494 -36.49 8.26 -9.38
CA LEU A 494 -36.41 7.34 -8.23
C LEU A 494 -37.46 6.22 -8.31
N CYS A 495 -38.72 6.54 -8.62
CA CYS A 495 -39.78 5.55 -8.77
C CYS A 495 -39.60 4.64 -10.00
N ARG A 496 -38.85 5.05 -11.02
CA ARG A 496 -38.45 4.18 -12.13
C ARG A 496 -37.35 3.18 -11.72
N LEU A 497 -36.41 3.63 -10.88
CA LEU A 497 -35.30 2.79 -10.40
C LEU A 497 -35.80 1.76 -9.38
N GLU A 498 -36.71 2.15 -8.49
CA GLU A 498 -37.30 1.29 -7.45
C GLU A 498 -38.82 1.48 -7.41
N PRO A 499 -39.56 0.77 -8.28
CA PRO A 499 -41.01 0.92 -8.40
C PRO A 499 -41.80 0.54 -7.13
N THR A 500 -41.16 -0.25 -6.24
CA THR A 500 -41.77 -0.71 -4.98
C THR A 500 -41.52 0.23 -3.81
N LEU A 501 -40.74 1.30 -4.00
CA LEU A 501 -40.40 2.26 -2.95
C LEU A 501 -41.64 3.04 -2.53
N ARG A 502 -41.88 3.07 -1.23
CA ARG A 502 -42.99 3.80 -0.56
C ARG A 502 -42.45 4.42 0.72
N LEU A 503 -43.15 5.42 1.24
CA LEU A 503 -42.81 6.03 2.54
C LEU A 503 -42.79 4.98 3.65
N SER A 504 -43.72 4.03 3.60
CA SER A 504 -43.83 2.93 4.58
C SER A 504 -42.65 1.95 4.61
N ASN A 505 -41.84 1.83 3.52
CA ASN A 505 -40.74 0.89 3.44
C ASN A 505 -39.35 1.53 3.44
N LEU A 506 -39.23 2.84 3.64
CA LEU A 506 -37.98 3.60 3.68
C LEU A 506 -36.96 3.05 4.70
N LYS A 507 -37.44 2.57 5.84
CA LYS A 507 -36.59 1.95 6.87
C LYS A 507 -35.78 0.75 6.35
N GLY A 508 -36.27 0.07 5.31
CA GLY A 508 -35.54 -1.02 4.67
C GLY A 508 -34.45 -0.56 3.71
N LEU A 509 -34.51 0.70 3.24
CA LEU A 509 -33.53 1.25 2.29
C LEU A 509 -32.23 1.66 2.99
N VAL A 510 -32.33 2.40 4.11
CA VAL A 510 -31.19 2.94 4.88
C VAL A 510 -31.32 2.58 6.36
N PRO A 511 -30.24 2.14 7.02
CA PRO A 511 -30.26 1.69 8.41
C PRO A 511 -30.10 2.85 9.40
N LEU A 512 -30.98 3.88 9.33
CA LEU A 512 -30.92 5.03 10.21
C LEU A 512 -31.20 4.64 11.67
N LYS A 513 -30.32 4.99 12.60
CA LYS A 513 -30.44 4.71 14.03
C LYS A 513 -31.44 5.62 14.71
N ARG A 514 -31.49 6.90 14.33
CA ARG A 514 -32.33 7.92 14.93
C ARG A 514 -33.68 8.00 14.21
N SER A 515 -34.75 7.95 14.95
CA SER A 515 -36.14 8.09 14.40
C SER A 515 -36.39 9.45 13.77
N GLU A 516 -35.78 10.52 14.30
CA GLU A 516 -35.87 11.88 13.80
C GLU A 516 -35.26 12.04 12.41
N ASP A 517 -34.15 11.31 12.12
CA ASP A 517 -33.52 11.32 10.81
C ASP A 517 -34.40 10.59 9.77
N LEU A 518 -35.01 9.47 10.17
CA LEU A 518 -35.98 8.78 9.32
C LEU A 518 -37.22 9.66 9.06
N ALA A 519 -37.72 10.33 10.10
CA ALA A 519 -38.87 11.24 9.95
C ALA A 519 -38.55 12.40 9.00
N ARG A 520 -37.36 13.00 9.10
CA ARG A 520 -36.89 14.08 8.20
C ARG A 520 -36.80 13.60 6.75
N LEU A 521 -36.22 12.42 6.51
CA LEU A 521 -36.14 11.83 5.17
C LEU A 521 -37.57 11.56 4.61
N THR A 522 -38.44 11.01 5.45
CA THR A 522 -39.85 10.73 5.10
C THR A 522 -40.59 12.01 4.72
N GLU A 523 -40.45 13.09 5.50
CA GLU A 523 -41.05 14.38 5.21
C GLU A 523 -40.56 14.94 3.87
N GLY A 524 -39.23 14.97 3.65
CA GLY A 524 -38.67 15.48 2.38
C GLY A 524 -39.18 14.70 1.17
N LEU A 525 -39.22 13.36 1.26
CA LEU A 525 -39.70 12.51 0.16
C LEU A 525 -41.23 12.64 -0.04
N ARG A 526 -42.00 12.84 1.04
CA ARG A 526 -43.46 13.13 0.96
C ARG A 526 -43.71 14.45 0.24
N GLU A 527 -43.02 15.53 0.61
CA GLU A 527 -43.13 16.83 -0.07
C GLU A 527 -42.69 16.73 -1.55
N ALA A 528 -41.71 15.88 -1.86
CA ALA A 528 -41.31 15.61 -3.23
C ALA A 528 -42.33 14.80 -4.04
N GLY A 529 -43.32 14.14 -3.39
CA GLY A 529 -44.41 13.41 -4.02
C GLY A 529 -44.27 11.89 -4.02
N LEU A 530 -43.43 11.27 -3.15
CA LEU A 530 -43.40 9.83 -2.97
C LEU A 530 -44.69 9.35 -2.27
N SER A 531 -45.28 8.26 -2.77
CA SER A 531 -46.54 7.66 -2.23
C SER A 531 -46.31 7.00 -0.85
N GLU A 532 -47.41 6.87 -0.08
CA GLU A 532 -47.40 6.18 1.22
C GLU A 532 -46.99 4.70 1.14
#